data_92a4e3a06fc18de815a5fdf8977f4141
#
_entry.id   92a4e3a06fc18de815a5fdf8977f4141
#
_cell.length_a   1.000
_cell.length_b   1.000
_cell.length_c   1.000
_cell.angle_alpha   90.00
_cell.angle_beta   90.00
_cell.angle_gamma   90.00
#
_symmetry.space_group_name_H-M   'P 1'
#
loop_
_entity.id
_entity.type
_entity.pdbx_description
1 polymer ?
#
loop_
_entity_poly.entity_id
_entity_poly.type
_entity_poly.pdbx_seq_one_letter_code
_entity_poly.pdbx_strand_id
1 'polypeptide(L)'
;MFRRKLTSDNLAALAARAVGARIMIADTNFNIVFMNEAVKSMLQEAESDFRKELPEFSVATLVGKNIDIFDKNPGHQRSMLEGLQTAHRATIKVGNRTFDLVATPLKDASGDRAGTAVEWSDAAMRMENLNLAAQAATASRAQAVIEFNMDGTIISANENLLTVMGYSLDEIEGKHHSLFVEPSERESAGYREFWSRLNRGEYQAAEYKRIGKGGKEVWILASYNPVLDEKGKPFKVVKFATDVTEQKMKNAD
;
A
#
# COMPACT_ATOMS: atom_id res chain seq x y z
N MET A 1 49.31 -0.51 22.45
CA MET A 1 48.02 -0.01 21.94
C MET A 1 46.93 -0.70 22.76
N PHE A 2 46.38 -0.05 23.78
CA PHE A 2 45.34 -0.63 24.64
C PHE A 2 44.01 -0.67 23.88
N ARG A 3 43.54 -1.86 23.50
CA ARG A 3 42.15 -2.06 23.05
C ARG A 3 41.25 -1.78 24.26
N ARG A 4 40.50 -0.67 24.22
CA ARG A 4 39.44 -0.39 25.19
C ARG A 4 38.42 -1.55 25.10
N LYS A 5 38.28 -2.32 26.18
CA LYS A 5 37.29 -3.40 26.27
C LYS A 5 35.90 -2.75 26.17
N LEU A 6 35.15 -3.07 25.11
CA LEU A 6 33.81 -2.57 24.95
C LEU A 6 32.91 -3.22 26.01
N THR A 7 32.22 -2.41 26.79
CA THR A 7 31.19 -2.87 27.72
C THR A 7 29.88 -3.09 26.95
N SER A 8 28.92 -3.84 27.53
CA SER A 8 27.60 -4.06 26.98
C SER A 8 26.89 -2.72 26.63
N ASP A 9 27.00 -1.75 27.54
CA ASP A 9 26.38 -0.42 27.35
C ASP A 9 26.99 0.37 26.18
N ASN A 10 28.31 0.28 26.03
CA ASN A 10 29.01 0.88 24.90
C ASN A 10 28.63 0.24 23.57
N LEU A 11 28.41 -1.09 23.54
CA LEU A 11 27.96 -1.80 22.34
C LEU A 11 26.52 -1.44 21.99
N ALA A 12 25.63 -1.33 22.97
CA ALA A 12 24.25 -0.90 22.77
C ALA A 12 24.17 0.52 22.20
N ALA A 13 24.99 1.45 22.73
CA ALA A 13 25.07 2.82 22.22
C ALA A 13 25.62 2.87 20.78
N LEU A 14 26.62 2.05 20.46
CA LEU A 14 27.16 1.93 19.10
C LEU A 14 26.12 1.31 18.15
N ALA A 15 25.41 0.29 18.59
CA ALA A 15 24.35 -0.33 17.81
C ALA A 15 23.24 0.69 17.48
N ALA A 16 22.76 1.45 18.45
CA ALA A 16 21.75 2.50 18.23
C ALA A 16 22.18 3.56 17.20
N ARG A 17 23.51 3.82 17.10
CA ARG A 17 24.08 4.74 16.09
C ARG A 17 24.20 4.10 14.71
N ALA A 18 24.48 2.80 14.64
CA ALA A 18 24.81 2.09 13.41
C ALA A 18 23.60 1.48 12.70
N VAL A 19 22.45 1.29 13.41
CA VAL A 19 21.26 0.72 12.79
C VAL A 19 20.66 1.66 11.76
N GLY A 20 20.11 1.09 10.69
CA GLY A 20 19.42 1.83 9.64
C GLY A 20 18.02 2.36 10.06
N ALA A 21 17.47 1.88 11.18
CA ALA A 21 16.26 2.45 11.76
C ALA A 21 16.50 3.91 12.18
N ARG A 22 15.55 4.78 11.94
CA ARG A 22 15.64 6.22 12.19
C ARG A 22 15.17 6.50 13.61
N ILE A 23 16.11 6.62 14.54
CA ILE A 23 15.82 6.67 15.98
C ILE A 23 16.16 8.04 16.56
N MET A 24 15.18 8.58 17.28
CA MET A 24 15.28 9.75 18.15
C MET A 24 14.94 9.32 19.58
N ILE A 25 15.66 9.82 20.58
CA ILE A 25 15.34 9.55 21.98
C ILE A 25 15.13 10.89 22.70
N ALA A 26 14.05 10.98 23.46
CA ALA A 26 13.76 12.08 24.36
C ALA A 26 13.84 11.60 25.82
N ASP A 27 14.28 12.49 26.71
CA ASP A 27 14.29 12.25 28.15
C ASP A 27 12.87 12.31 28.77
N THR A 28 12.78 12.20 30.09
CA THR A 28 11.50 12.25 30.82
C THR A 28 10.81 13.60 30.75
N ASN A 29 11.53 14.68 30.41
CA ASN A 29 11.02 16.02 30.17
C ASN A 29 10.72 16.28 28.69
N PHE A 30 10.81 15.25 27.85
CA PHE A 30 10.64 15.31 26.42
C PHE A 30 11.68 16.13 25.65
N ASN A 31 12.86 16.39 26.23
CA ASN A 31 13.97 16.98 25.51
C ASN A 31 14.68 15.91 24.68
N ILE A 32 14.97 16.23 23.44
CA ILE A 32 15.69 15.33 22.52
C ILE A 32 17.14 15.19 23.01
N VAL A 33 17.53 14.00 23.45
CA VAL A 33 18.86 13.72 23.97
C VAL A 33 19.74 12.94 22.98
N PHE A 34 19.12 12.28 21.99
CA PHE A 34 19.82 11.51 21.01
C PHE A 34 19.09 11.45 19.68
N MET A 35 19.86 11.47 18.59
CA MET A 35 19.41 11.22 17.22
C MET A 35 20.51 10.44 16.50
N ASN A 36 20.17 9.31 15.87
CA ASN A 36 21.15 8.62 15.02
C ASN A 36 21.27 9.27 13.64
N GLU A 37 22.30 8.91 12.88
CA GLU A 37 22.56 9.52 11.57
C GLU A 37 21.42 9.26 10.58
N ALA A 38 20.75 8.10 10.67
CA ALA A 38 19.63 7.77 9.78
C ALA A 38 18.44 8.73 9.95
N VAL A 39 18.05 9.09 11.20
CA VAL A 39 16.97 10.06 11.41
C VAL A 39 17.41 11.47 11.08
N LYS A 40 18.66 11.86 11.35
CA LYS A 40 19.19 13.17 10.98
C LYS A 40 19.14 13.40 9.47
N SER A 41 19.64 12.43 8.68
CA SER A 41 19.63 12.50 7.22
C SER A 41 18.21 12.65 6.67
N MET A 42 17.26 11.84 7.15
CA MET A 42 15.86 11.94 6.73
C MET A 42 15.25 13.31 7.06
N LEU A 43 15.50 13.84 8.28
CA LEU A 43 14.98 15.13 8.68
C LEU A 43 15.66 16.29 7.92
N GLN A 44 16.95 16.16 7.56
CA GLN A 44 17.66 17.13 6.72
C GLN A 44 17.06 17.20 5.31
N GLU A 45 16.73 16.07 4.71
CA GLU A 45 16.04 16.02 3.41
C GLU A 45 14.65 16.67 3.46
N ALA A 46 14.00 16.62 4.63
CA ALA A 46 12.68 17.21 4.85
C ALA A 46 12.73 18.63 5.46
N GLU A 47 13.91 19.17 5.79
CA GLU A 47 14.05 20.41 6.56
C GLU A 47 13.35 21.60 5.90
N SER A 48 13.39 21.69 4.58
CA SER A 48 12.69 22.75 3.84
C SER A 48 11.17 22.70 3.99
N ASP A 49 10.60 21.49 4.09
CA ASP A 49 9.16 21.29 4.29
C ASP A 49 8.76 21.61 5.74
N PHE A 50 9.60 21.21 6.72
CA PHE A 50 9.41 21.60 8.12
C PHE A 50 9.45 23.11 8.30
N ARG A 51 10.37 23.83 7.67
CA ARG A 51 10.51 25.29 7.78
C ARG A 51 9.34 26.08 7.23
N LYS A 52 8.57 25.53 6.30
CA LYS A 52 7.33 26.17 5.80
C LYS A 52 6.28 26.32 6.90
N GLU A 53 6.24 25.38 7.84
CA GLU A 53 5.28 25.37 8.93
C GLU A 53 5.88 25.78 10.28
N LEU A 54 7.17 25.54 10.46
CA LEU A 54 7.97 25.77 11.65
C LEU A 54 9.26 26.53 11.26
N PRO A 55 9.22 27.86 11.09
CA PRO A 55 10.33 28.65 10.52
C PRO A 55 11.67 28.48 11.25
N GLU A 56 11.63 28.25 12.57
CA GLU A 56 12.78 28.06 13.46
C GLU A 56 13.35 26.62 13.43
N PHE A 57 12.77 25.73 12.60
CA PHE A 57 13.19 24.33 12.55
C PHE A 57 14.59 24.22 11.94
N SER A 58 15.48 23.53 12.65
CA SER A 58 16.82 23.20 12.16
C SER A 58 17.30 21.89 12.76
N VAL A 59 17.61 20.91 11.91
CA VAL A 59 18.08 19.59 12.34
C VAL A 59 19.36 19.68 13.15
N ALA A 60 20.24 20.62 12.81
CA ALA A 60 21.50 20.84 13.53
C ALA A 60 21.31 21.22 15.01
N THR A 61 20.17 21.80 15.37
CA THR A 61 19.88 22.30 16.74
C THR A 61 18.79 21.51 17.46
N LEU A 62 18.32 20.37 16.90
CA LEU A 62 17.22 19.61 17.51
C LEU A 62 17.62 18.93 18.83
N VAL A 63 18.86 18.41 18.92
CA VAL A 63 19.33 17.82 20.17
C VAL A 63 19.40 18.92 21.24
N GLY A 64 18.77 18.68 22.37
CA GLY A 64 18.59 19.62 23.47
C GLY A 64 17.28 20.41 23.42
N LYS A 65 16.55 20.41 22.28
CA LYS A 65 15.21 21.02 22.21
C LYS A 65 14.14 20.03 22.65
N ASN A 66 13.00 20.57 23.07
CA ASN A 66 11.83 19.76 23.39
C ASN A 66 11.16 19.25 22.11
N ILE A 67 10.59 18.02 22.16
CA ILE A 67 9.89 17.42 21.02
C ILE A 67 8.66 18.22 20.57
N ASP A 68 8.16 19.11 21.39
CA ASP A 68 7.07 20.04 21.04
C ASP A 68 7.35 20.85 19.78
N ILE A 69 8.63 20.97 19.38
CA ILE A 69 9.02 21.64 18.12
C ILE A 69 8.38 21.00 16.89
N PHE A 70 7.92 19.75 16.98
CA PHE A 70 7.26 19.06 15.89
C PHE A 70 5.74 19.25 15.85
N ASP A 71 5.15 19.91 16.86
CA ASP A 71 3.70 20.04 16.97
C ASP A 71 3.26 21.49 17.17
N LYS A 72 2.17 21.87 16.49
CA LYS A 72 1.49 23.15 16.68
C LYS A 72 0.65 23.20 17.97
N ASN A 73 0.29 22.03 18.54
CA ASN A 73 -0.53 21.89 19.75
C ASN A 73 0.11 20.91 20.76
N PRO A 74 1.22 21.25 21.38
CA PRO A 74 2.05 20.32 22.16
C PRO A 74 1.37 19.74 23.42
N GLY A 75 0.35 20.39 23.97
CA GLY A 75 -0.29 19.96 25.22
C GLY A 75 -0.98 18.58 25.13
N HIS A 76 -1.61 18.27 24.00
CA HIS A 76 -2.28 16.99 23.80
C HIS A 76 -1.28 15.84 23.64
N GLN A 77 -0.21 16.07 22.90
CA GLN A 77 0.85 15.07 22.70
C GLN A 77 1.58 14.74 24.00
N ARG A 78 1.88 15.73 24.83
CA ARG A 78 2.52 15.50 26.13
C ARG A 78 1.71 14.57 27.02
N SER A 79 0.41 14.86 27.21
CA SER A 79 -0.46 14.02 28.04
C SER A 79 -0.54 12.58 27.53
N MET A 80 -0.57 12.40 26.21
CA MET A 80 -0.55 11.08 25.59
C MET A 80 0.79 10.36 25.85
N LEU A 81 1.91 11.05 25.64
CA LEU A 81 3.24 10.47 25.84
C LEU A 81 3.52 10.18 27.32
N GLU A 82 3.07 11.02 28.25
CA GLU A 82 3.18 10.79 29.69
C GLU A 82 2.45 9.52 30.15
N GLY A 83 1.28 9.24 29.58
CA GLY A 83 0.47 8.06 29.89
C GLY A 83 0.91 6.77 29.20
N LEU A 84 1.95 6.81 28.35
CA LEU A 84 2.37 5.67 27.50
C LEU A 84 2.95 4.54 28.34
N GLN A 85 2.28 3.38 28.31
CA GLN A 85 2.75 2.14 28.93
C GLN A 85 3.35 1.16 27.88
N THR A 86 2.90 1.24 26.65
CA THR A 86 3.31 0.40 25.51
C THR A 86 3.64 1.29 24.31
N ALA A 87 4.18 0.70 23.24
CA ALA A 87 4.45 1.44 22.00
C ALA A 87 3.17 2.03 21.40
N HIS A 88 3.23 3.30 21.01
CA HIS A 88 2.16 4.03 20.33
C HIS A 88 2.57 4.40 18.91
N ARG A 89 1.64 4.22 17.96
CA ARG A 89 1.83 4.60 16.57
C ARG A 89 1.09 5.90 16.26
N ALA A 90 1.75 6.82 15.60
CA ALA A 90 1.18 8.07 15.15
C ALA A 90 1.61 8.36 13.71
N THR A 91 0.84 9.18 13.02
CA THR A 91 1.21 9.70 11.71
C THR A 91 1.16 11.22 11.79
N ILE A 92 2.23 11.88 11.38
CA ILE A 92 2.29 13.34 11.30
C ILE A 92 2.44 13.78 9.84
N LYS A 93 1.81 14.91 9.51
CA LYS A 93 1.95 15.54 8.20
C LYS A 93 2.65 16.89 8.37
N VAL A 94 3.70 17.10 7.56
CA VAL A 94 4.47 18.35 7.55
C VAL A 94 4.66 18.79 6.11
N GLY A 95 4.03 19.88 5.73
CA GLY A 95 3.98 20.31 4.34
C GLY A 95 3.37 19.21 3.45
N ASN A 96 4.12 18.78 2.44
CA ASN A 96 3.71 17.72 1.53
C ASN A 96 4.21 16.32 1.94
N ARG A 97 4.93 16.21 3.06
CA ARG A 97 5.46 14.93 3.55
C ARG A 97 4.60 14.37 4.67
N THR A 98 4.58 13.06 4.78
CA THR A 98 3.93 12.32 5.84
C THR A 98 4.93 11.37 6.47
N PHE A 99 4.98 11.35 7.81
CA PHE A 99 5.86 10.50 8.58
C PHE A 99 5.04 9.62 9.52
N ASP A 100 5.39 8.35 9.57
CA ASP A 100 4.88 7.42 10.58
C ASP A 100 5.88 7.35 11.73
N LEU A 101 5.36 7.44 12.95
CA LEU A 101 6.12 7.44 14.19
C LEU A 101 5.71 6.24 15.04
N VAL A 102 6.70 5.64 15.71
CA VAL A 102 6.46 4.66 16.77
C VAL A 102 7.14 5.17 18.03
N ALA A 103 6.37 5.68 18.99
CA ALA A 103 6.87 6.13 20.28
C ALA A 103 6.83 4.98 21.29
N THR A 104 7.96 4.60 21.83
CA THR A 104 8.11 3.50 22.79
C THR A 104 8.68 4.04 24.10
N PRO A 105 7.98 3.84 25.25
CA PRO A 105 8.51 4.26 26.54
C PRO A 105 9.75 3.43 26.90
N LEU A 106 10.83 4.10 27.26
CA LEU A 106 12.04 3.49 27.81
C LEU A 106 11.90 3.40 29.33
N LYS A 107 12.23 2.24 29.88
CA LYS A 107 12.24 1.99 31.34
C LYS A 107 13.65 1.66 31.79
N ASP A 108 13.98 2.13 32.98
CA ASP A 108 15.24 1.75 33.65
C ASP A 108 15.16 0.36 34.31
N ALA A 109 16.21 -0.02 34.99
CA ALA A 109 16.29 -1.31 35.69
C ALA A 109 15.28 -1.47 36.84
N SER A 110 14.75 -0.36 37.37
CA SER A 110 13.71 -0.33 38.41
C SER A 110 12.30 -0.42 37.81
N GLY A 111 12.17 -0.33 36.49
CA GLY A 111 10.90 -0.30 35.78
C GLY A 111 10.30 1.11 35.64
N ASP A 112 11.00 2.12 36.17
CA ASP A 112 10.60 3.51 36.07
C ASP A 112 10.88 4.07 34.67
N ARG A 113 10.11 5.08 34.26
CA ARG A 113 10.26 5.71 32.96
C ARG A 113 11.59 6.50 32.91
N ALA A 114 12.44 6.14 31.95
CA ALA A 114 13.72 6.79 31.69
C ALA A 114 13.68 7.74 30.48
N GLY A 115 12.63 7.64 29.64
CA GLY A 115 12.46 8.46 28.43
C GLY A 115 11.54 7.83 27.41
N THR A 116 11.66 8.28 26.17
CA THR A 116 10.88 7.74 25.03
C THR A 116 11.79 7.60 23.82
N ALA A 117 11.82 6.42 23.21
CA ALA A 117 12.39 6.24 21.89
C ALA A 117 11.30 6.47 20.83
N VAL A 118 11.62 7.23 19.79
CA VAL A 118 10.76 7.48 18.66
C VAL A 118 11.45 6.98 17.40
N GLU A 119 10.86 5.98 16.77
CA GLU A 119 11.26 5.52 15.45
C GLU A 119 10.47 6.28 14.39
N TRP A 120 11.17 6.78 13.37
CA TRP A 120 10.62 7.55 12.28
C TRP A 120 10.66 6.78 10.98
N SER A 121 9.60 6.84 10.19
CA SER A 121 9.60 6.33 8.83
C SER A 121 8.88 7.30 7.89
N ASP A 122 9.40 7.43 6.66
CA ASP A 122 8.71 8.16 5.60
C ASP A 122 7.52 7.33 5.13
N ALA A 123 6.33 7.91 5.17
CA ALA A 123 5.09 7.25 4.79
C ALA A 123 4.76 7.40 3.29
N ALA A 124 5.65 7.98 2.46
CA ALA A 124 5.38 8.26 1.05
C ALA A 124 4.93 7.01 0.29
N MET A 125 5.68 5.91 0.37
CA MET A 125 5.32 4.65 -0.29
C MET A 125 3.98 4.09 0.19
N ARG A 126 3.71 4.15 1.50
CA ARG A 126 2.42 3.70 2.06
C ARG A 126 1.27 4.57 1.55
N MET A 127 1.45 5.89 1.52
CA MET A 127 0.44 6.83 1.05
C MET A 127 0.19 6.68 -0.46
N GLU A 128 1.24 6.45 -1.24
CA GLU A 128 1.12 6.18 -2.68
C GLU A 128 0.35 4.88 -2.92
N ASN A 129 0.70 3.80 -2.22
CA ASN A 129 -0.01 2.52 -2.32
C ASN A 129 -1.50 2.65 -1.93
N LEU A 130 -1.81 3.41 -0.86
CA LEU A 130 -3.20 3.69 -0.47
C LEU A 130 -3.95 4.48 -1.55
N ASN A 131 -3.30 5.47 -2.17
CA ASN A 131 -3.89 6.25 -3.25
C ASN A 131 -4.15 5.39 -4.50
N LEU A 132 -3.19 4.56 -4.90
CA LEU A 132 -3.35 3.62 -6.01
C LEU A 132 -4.48 2.61 -5.73
N ALA A 133 -4.55 2.06 -4.52
CA ALA A 133 -5.62 1.16 -4.12
C ALA A 133 -7.00 1.85 -4.16
N ALA A 134 -7.09 3.11 -3.69
CA ALA A 134 -8.32 3.89 -3.74
C ALA A 134 -8.75 4.20 -5.18
N GLN A 135 -7.82 4.52 -6.07
CA GLN A 135 -8.09 4.72 -7.49
C GLN A 135 -8.60 3.44 -8.16
N ALA A 136 -7.93 2.31 -7.91
CA ALA A 136 -8.35 0.99 -8.41
C ALA A 136 -9.75 0.61 -7.90
N ALA A 137 -10.03 0.83 -6.61
CA ALA A 137 -11.34 0.59 -6.01
C ALA A 137 -12.44 1.48 -6.63
N THR A 138 -12.13 2.74 -6.95
CA THR A 138 -13.07 3.66 -7.60
C THR A 138 -13.40 3.23 -9.03
N ALA A 139 -12.39 2.83 -9.80
CA ALA A 139 -12.57 2.27 -11.14
C ALA A 139 -13.41 0.98 -11.10
N SER A 140 -13.14 0.11 -10.13
CA SER A 140 -13.86 -1.15 -9.93
C SER A 140 -15.34 -0.97 -9.55
N ARG A 141 -15.74 0.17 -8.96
CA ARG A 141 -17.15 0.45 -8.65
C ARG A 141 -18.00 0.72 -9.90
N ALA A 142 -17.41 1.24 -10.95
CA ALA A 142 -18.09 1.60 -12.18
C ALA A 142 -18.14 0.48 -13.23
N GLN A 143 -17.26 -0.52 -13.12
CA GLN A 143 -17.07 -1.57 -14.11
C GLN A 143 -17.17 -2.97 -13.49
N ALA A 144 -17.57 -3.94 -14.32
CA ALA A 144 -17.44 -5.35 -14.00
C ALA A 144 -15.95 -5.74 -14.13
N VAL A 145 -15.36 -6.29 -13.07
CA VAL A 145 -13.93 -6.66 -13.03
C VAL A 145 -13.80 -8.12 -12.65
N ILE A 146 -12.90 -8.82 -13.34
CA ILE A 146 -12.55 -10.21 -13.04
C ILE A 146 -11.06 -10.44 -13.33
N GLU A 147 -10.41 -11.23 -12.50
CA GLU A 147 -9.01 -11.59 -12.61
C GLU A 147 -8.84 -13.06 -12.96
N PHE A 148 -7.85 -13.36 -13.78
CA PHE A 148 -7.51 -14.71 -14.22
C PHE A 148 -6.02 -15.00 -14.06
N ASN A 149 -5.69 -16.24 -13.77
CA ASN A 149 -4.37 -16.78 -14.01
C ASN A 149 -4.08 -16.83 -15.53
N MET A 150 -2.82 -16.98 -15.91
CA MET A 150 -2.42 -17.03 -17.32
C MET A 150 -2.94 -18.26 -18.07
N ASP A 151 -3.40 -19.29 -17.36
CA ASP A 151 -4.07 -20.47 -17.93
C ASP A 151 -5.58 -20.25 -18.12
N GLY A 152 -6.12 -19.09 -17.74
CA GLY A 152 -7.53 -18.74 -17.84
C GLY A 152 -8.39 -19.14 -16.64
N THR A 153 -7.81 -19.66 -15.56
CA THR A 153 -8.56 -19.93 -14.33
C THR A 153 -8.87 -18.66 -13.57
N ILE A 154 -10.10 -18.54 -13.05
CA ILE A 154 -10.61 -17.36 -12.37
C ILE A 154 -9.97 -17.27 -10.97
N ILE A 155 -9.39 -16.10 -10.64
CA ILE A 155 -8.83 -15.78 -9.34
C ILE A 155 -9.87 -15.07 -8.47
N SER A 156 -10.53 -14.04 -9.02
CA SER A 156 -11.48 -13.20 -8.29
C SER A 156 -12.42 -12.46 -9.25
N ALA A 157 -13.55 -11.98 -8.74
CA ALA A 157 -14.46 -11.13 -9.47
C ALA A 157 -15.15 -10.15 -8.51
N ASN A 158 -15.46 -8.94 -8.98
CA ASN A 158 -16.22 -7.97 -8.19
C ASN A 158 -17.75 -8.20 -8.32
N GLU A 159 -18.51 -7.58 -7.41
CA GLU A 159 -19.97 -7.68 -7.37
C GLU A 159 -20.64 -7.30 -8.69
N ASN A 160 -20.10 -6.33 -9.42
CA ASN A 160 -20.65 -5.91 -10.70
C ASN A 160 -20.60 -7.04 -11.72
N LEU A 161 -19.46 -7.75 -11.82
CA LEU A 161 -19.37 -8.91 -12.72
C LEU A 161 -20.31 -10.03 -12.28
N LEU A 162 -20.32 -10.35 -10.98
CA LEU A 162 -21.15 -11.41 -10.43
C LEU A 162 -22.63 -11.15 -10.72
N THR A 163 -23.09 -9.91 -10.55
CA THR A 163 -24.46 -9.49 -10.87
C THR A 163 -24.76 -9.62 -12.36
N VAL A 164 -23.88 -9.11 -13.23
CA VAL A 164 -24.06 -9.17 -14.69
C VAL A 164 -24.16 -10.60 -15.18
N MET A 165 -23.26 -11.47 -14.69
CA MET A 165 -23.18 -12.87 -15.12
C MET A 165 -24.15 -13.80 -14.37
N GLY A 166 -24.72 -13.35 -13.24
CA GLY A 166 -25.67 -14.12 -12.44
C GLY A 166 -25.08 -15.22 -11.57
N TYR A 167 -23.78 -15.16 -11.27
CA TYR A 167 -23.06 -16.12 -10.43
C TYR A 167 -22.71 -15.54 -9.07
N SER A 168 -22.46 -16.39 -8.07
CA SER A 168 -21.70 -16.07 -6.88
C SER A 168 -20.22 -16.34 -7.12
N LEU A 169 -19.34 -15.74 -6.32
CA LEU A 169 -17.88 -15.94 -6.44
C LEU A 169 -17.51 -17.42 -6.26
N ASP A 170 -18.07 -18.08 -5.25
CA ASP A 170 -17.81 -19.50 -4.93
C ASP A 170 -18.16 -20.45 -6.09
N GLU A 171 -19.08 -20.04 -6.97
CA GLU A 171 -19.48 -20.84 -8.13
C GLU A 171 -18.49 -20.74 -9.29
N ILE A 172 -17.68 -19.67 -9.35
CA ILE A 172 -16.80 -19.38 -10.49
C ILE A 172 -15.31 -19.39 -10.14
N GLU A 173 -14.93 -19.12 -8.89
CA GLU A 173 -13.53 -19.15 -8.45
C GLU A 173 -12.88 -20.50 -8.76
N GLY A 174 -11.68 -20.47 -9.31
CA GLY A 174 -10.96 -21.68 -9.78
C GLY A 174 -11.53 -22.34 -11.03
N LYS A 175 -12.67 -21.87 -11.58
CA LYS A 175 -13.17 -22.33 -12.87
C LYS A 175 -12.43 -21.62 -14.00
N HIS A 176 -12.43 -22.22 -15.18
CA HIS A 176 -11.80 -21.63 -16.35
C HIS A 176 -12.72 -20.62 -17.05
N HIS A 177 -12.16 -19.55 -17.63
CA HIS A 177 -12.86 -18.50 -18.39
C HIS A 177 -13.86 -19.04 -19.42
N SER A 178 -13.60 -20.23 -19.99
CA SER A 178 -14.51 -20.89 -20.93
C SER A 178 -15.92 -21.12 -20.36
N LEU A 179 -16.09 -21.05 -19.03
CA LEU A 179 -17.42 -21.08 -18.40
C LEU A 179 -18.36 -20.04 -19.02
N PHE A 180 -17.84 -18.85 -19.37
CA PHE A 180 -18.59 -17.74 -19.93
C PHE A 180 -18.64 -17.72 -21.46
N VAL A 181 -18.08 -18.69 -22.13
CA VAL A 181 -17.94 -18.73 -23.59
C VAL A 181 -18.90 -19.78 -24.17
N GLU A 182 -19.48 -19.50 -25.33
CA GLU A 182 -20.33 -20.49 -26.03
C GLU A 182 -19.58 -21.77 -26.29
N PRO A 183 -20.22 -22.96 -26.16
CA PRO A 183 -19.55 -24.24 -26.37
C PRO A 183 -18.84 -24.37 -27.72
N SER A 184 -19.45 -23.83 -28.78
CA SER A 184 -18.89 -23.82 -30.13
C SER A 184 -17.60 -22.99 -30.29
N GLU A 185 -17.44 -21.96 -29.44
CA GLU A 185 -16.29 -21.06 -29.47
C GLU A 185 -15.11 -21.59 -28.63
N ARG A 186 -15.39 -22.37 -27.57
CA ARG A 186 -14.36 -22.82 -26.58
C ARG A 186 -13.18 -23.54 -27.21
N GLU A 187 -13.41 -24.35 -28.24
CA GLU A 187 -12.37 -25.15 -28.91
C GLU A 187 -11.89 -24.51 -30.20
N SER A 188 -12.37 -23.31 -30.53
CA SER A 188 -12.00 -22.64 -31.77
C SER A 188 -10.52 -22.21 -31.78
N ALA A 189 -9.96 -22.10 -32.98
CA ALA A 189 -8.62 -21.55 -33.17
C ALA A 189 -8.54 -20.11 -32.68
N GLY A 190 -9.61 -19.33 -32.83
CA GLY A 190 -9.70 -17.94 -32.35
C GLY A 190 -9.59 -17.84 -30.83
N TYR A 191 -10.26 -18.73 -30.08
CA TYR A 191 -10.20 -18.74 -28.62
C TYR A 191 -8.81 -19.15 -28.09
N ARG A 192 -8.15 -20.11 -28.76
CA ARG A 192 -6.76 -20.48 -28.43
C ARG A 192 -5.79 -19.31 -28.69
N GLU A 193 -5.94 -18.66 -29.85
CA GLU A 193 -5.11 -17.50 -30.20
C GLU A 193 -5.35 -16.31 -29.26
N PHE A 194 -6.59 -16.08 -28.82
CA PHE A 194 -6.93 -15.06 -27.81
C PHE A 194 -6.09 -15.23 -26.53
N TRP A 195 -6.04 -16.44 -25.95
CA TRP A 195 -5.22 -16.71 -24.77
C TRP A 195 -3.72 -16.70 -25.08
N SER A 196 -3.31 -17.14 -26.26
CA SER A 196 -1.91 -17.08 -26.70
C SER A 196 -1.41 -15.63 -26.76
N ARG A 197 -2.21 -14.70 -27.25
CA ARG A 197 -1.89 -13.26 -27.29
C ARG A 197 -1.77 -12.67 -25.89
N LEU A 198 -2.69 -12.96 -24.99
CA LEU A 198 -2.60 -12.55 -23.60
C LEU A 198 -1.32 -13.07 -22.93
N ASN A 199 -0.93 -14.32 -23.20
CA ASN A 199 0.31 -14.91 -22.69
C ASN A 199 1.59 -14.27 -23.27
N ARG A 200 1.50 -13.59 -24.41
CA ARG A 200 2.58 -12.74 -24.94
C ARG A 200 2.57 -11.30 -24.39
N GLY A 201 1.63 -10.97 -23.51
CA GLY A 201 1.50 -9.62 -22.96
C GLY A 201 0.66 -8.67 -23.82
N GLU A 202 -0.02 -9.18 -24.85
CA GLU A 202 -0.84 -8.38 -25.74
C GLU A 202 -2.26 -8.24 -25.16
N TYR A 203 -2.72 -7.01 -24.87
CA TYR A 203 -4.08 -6.78 -24.43
C TYR A 203 -5.09 -7.07 -25.55
N GLN A 204 -6.30 -7.45 -25.19
CA GLN A 204 -7.41 -7.69 -26.13
C GLN A 204 -8.60 -6.83 -25.73
N ALA A 205 -9.17 -6.05 -26.65
CA ALA A 205 -10.36 -5.24 -26.39
C ALA A 205 -11.34 -5.39 -27.55
N ALA A 206 -12.59 -5.75 -27.24
CA ALA A 206 -13.66 -5.90 -28.20
C ALA A 206 -15.02 -5.99 -27.49
N GLU A 207 -16.08 -6.02 -28.28
CA GLU A 207 -17.38 -6.52 -27.84
C GLU A 207 -17.38 -8.04 -27.87
N TYR A 208 -17.88 -8.65 -26.82
CA TYR A 208 -17.97 -10.09 -26.70
C TYR A 208 -19.36 -10.52 -26.27
N LYS A 209 -19.87 -11.55 -26.89
CA LYS A 209 -21.01 -12.31 -26.39
C LYS A 209 -20.52 -13.26 -25.31
N ARG A 210 -21.19 -13.30 -24.17
CA ARG A 210 -20.88 -14.20 -23.06
C ARG A 210 -22.13 -14.87 -22.54
N ILE A 211 -21.93 -16.02 -21.92
CA ILE A 211 -23.01 -16.83 -21.38
C ILE A 211 -22.93 -16.77 -19.85
N GLY A 212 -23.92 -16.18 -19.25
CA GLY A 212 -24.11 -16.15 -17.81
C GLY A 212 -24.79 -17.40 -17.28
N LYS A 213 -25.09 -17.40 -15.99
CA LYS A 213 -25.75 -18.52 -15.30
C LYS A 213 -27.11 -18.81 -15.93
N GLY A 214 -27.40 -20.09 -16.07
CA GLY A 214 -28.65 -20.55 -16.68
C GLY A 214 -28.76 -20.31 -18.20
N GLY A 215 -27.66 -20.01 -18.89
CA GLY A 215 -27.66 -19.72 -20.33
C GLY A 215 -28.01 -18.29 -20.68
N LYS A 216 -28.00 -17.36 -19.71
CA LYS A 216 -28.28 -15.94 -19.93
C LYS A 216 -27.27 -15.37 -20.93
N GLU A 217 -27.77 -14.83 -22.04
CA GLU A 217 -26.94 -14.12 -23.00
C GLU A 217 -26.58 -12.72 -22.46
N VAL A 218 -25.29 -12.40 -22.47
CA VAL A 218 -24.75 -11.13 -21.99
C VAL A 218 -23.78 -10.58 -23.03
N TRP A 219 -24.02 -9.36 -23.49
CA TRP A 219 -23.08 -8.63 -24.35
C TRP A 219 -22.27 -7.66 -23.53
N ILE A 220 -20.96 -7.76 -23.66
CA ILE A 220 -20.02 -6.93 -22.92
C ILE A 220 -19.06 -6.21 -23.87
N LEU A 221 -18.81 -4.94 -23.63
CA LEU A 221 -17.63 -4.25 -24.12
C LEU A 221 -16.52 -4.46 -23.09
N ALA A 222 -15.47 -5.18 -23.45
CA ALA A 222 -14.45 -5.58 -22.48
C ALA A 222 -13.03 -5.44 -23.00
N SER A 223 -12.11 -5.17 -22.06
CA SER A 223 -10.68 -5.25 -22.26
C SER A 223 -10.07 -6.28 -21.31
N TYR A 224 -9.19 -7.11 -21.84
CA TYR A 224 -8.39 -8.10 -21.11
C TYR A 224 -6.94 -7.62 -21.12
N ASN A 225 -6.40 -7.34 -19.92
CA ASN A 225 -5.13 -6.66 -19.75
C ASN A 225 -4.16 -7.57 -18.98
N PRO A 226 -3.12 -8.11 -19.65
CA PRO A 226 -2.05 -8.83 -18.96
C PRO A 226 -1.30 -7.92 -17.99
N VAL A 227 -1.12 -8.38 -16.76
CA VAL A 227 -0.29 -7.70 -15.75
C VAL A 227 1.08 -8.34 -15.78
N LEU A 228 2.11 -7.49 -15.89
CA LEU A 228 3.49 -7.93 -16.03
C LEU A 228 4.21 -7.88 -14.68
N ASP A 229 5.11 -8.82 -14.44
CA ASP A 229 6.04 -8.80 -13.31
C ASP A 229 7.21 -7.81 -13.57
N GLU A 230 8.11 -7.69 -12.61
CA GLU A 230 9.31 -6.83 -12.70
C GLU A 230 10.24 -7.19 -13.88
N LYS A 231 10.12 -8.40 -14.42
CA LYS A 231 10.90 -8.89 -15.57
C LYS A 231 10.16 -8.72 -16.90
N GLY A 232 8.96 -8.10 -16.86
CA GLY A 232 8.12 -7.90 -18.04
C GLY A 232 7.35 -9.16 -18.47
N LYS A 233 7.26 -10.20 -17.63
CA LYS A 233 6.53 -11.43 -17.94
C LYS A 233 5.09 -11.34 -17.41
N PRO A 234 4.07 -11.67 -18.24
CA PRO A 234 2.69 -11.75 -17.78
C PRO A 234 2.52 -12.80 -16.68
N PHE A 235 1.81 -12.45 -15.60
CA PHE A 235 1.54 -13.38 -14.49
C PHE A 235 0.06 -13.49 -14.13
N LYS A 236 -0.77 -12.52 -14.52
CA LYS A 236 -2.23 -12.59 -14.45
C LYS A 236 -2.87 -11.71 -15.52
N VAL A 237 -4.16 -11.89 -15.77
CA VAL A 237 -4.98 -11.03 -16.63
C VAL A 237 -6.06 -10.35 -15.79
N VAL A 238 -6.22 -9.03 -15.92
CA VAL A 238 -7.33 -8.28 -15.35
C VAL A 238 -8.25 -7.85 -16.49
N LYS A 239 -9.51 -8.26 -16.41
CA LYS A 239 -10.56 -7.88 -17.35
C LYS A 239 -11.43 -6.80 -16.75
N PHE A 240 -11.64 -5.74 -17.50
CA PHE A 240 -12.67 -4.74 -17.26
C PHE A 240 -13.77 -4.89 -18.29
N ALA A 241 -15.04 -4.81 -17.88
CA ALA A 241 -16.16 -4.97 -18.77
C ALA A 241 -17.32 -4.04 -18.42
N THR A 242 -18.01 -3.59 -19.46
CA THR A 242 -19.29 -2.86 -19.35
C THR A 242 -20.37 -3.72 -20.00
N ASP A 243 -21.49 -3.91 -19.30
CA ASP A 243 -22.65 -4.58 -19.88
C ASP A 243 -23.31 -3.67 -20.92
N VAL A 244 -23.38 -4.14 -22.15
CA VAL A 244 -24.01 -3.45 -23.29
C VAL A 244 -25.19 -4.24 -23.86
N THR A 245 -25.69 -5.23 -23.11
CA THR A 245 -26.78 -6.12 -23.54
C THR A 245 -28.04 -5.34 -23.96
N GLU A 246 -28.47 -4.41 -23.11
CA GLU A 246 -29.67 -3.60 -23.40
C GLU A 246 -29.50 -2.75 -24.67
N GLN A 247 -28.29 -2.18 -24.84
CA GLN A 247 -27.99 -1.36 -26.03
C GLN A 247 -27.97 -2.21 -27.30
N LYS A 248 -27.41 -3.43 -27.22
CA LYS A 248 -27.40 -4.38 -28.34
C LYS A 248 -28.78 -4.84 -28.74
N MET A 249 -29.64 -5.16 -27.76
CA MET A 249 -31.00 -5.60 -28.00
C MET A 249 -31.84 -4.50 -28.68
N LYS A 250 -31.72 -3.23 -28.24
CA LYS A 250 -32.42 -2.09 -28.85
C LYS A 250 -31.98 -1.77 -30.28
N ASN A 251 -30.77 -2.11 -30.67
CA ASN A 251 -30.24 -1.86 -32.02
C ASN A 251 -30.52 -3.01 -33.00
N ALA A 252 -31.07 -4.12 -32.51
CA ALA A 252 -31.39 -5.30 -33.30
C ALA A 252 -32.86 -5.35 -33.77
N ASP A 253 -33.72 -4.47 -33.22
CA ASP A 253 -35.11 -4.20 -33.63
C ASP A 253 -35.16 -3.05 -34.65
#